data_aa89464cecb3c9f8dbdd5c263588ad46
#
_entry.id   aa89464cecb3c9f8dbdd5c263588ad46
#
_cell.length_a   1.000
_cell.length_b   1.000
_cell.length_c   1.000
_cell.angle_alpha   90.00
_cell.angle_beta   90.00
_cell.angle_gamma   90.00
#
_symmetry.space_group_name_H-M   'P 1'
#
loop_
_entity.id
_entity.type
_entity.pdbx_description
1 polymer ?
#
loop_
_entity_poly.entity_id
_entity_poly.type
_entity_poly.pdbx_seq_one_letter_code
_entity_poly.pdbx_strand_id
1 'polypeptide(L)'
;PLGAHKAAIMGVAGVSTADVVLLYDTDHSNASSVEITSGITSTYGEYIFKFYNVNPATDGTKLRVQFNGAGESDFNETITSTYFRAWHYENDSEALIQYLADDDQAQGTAGQDITDDQGNDADGCSAGTLHLFNPSSTTYVKHFYGYSVVDTASAYQTNVHFAGYINTT
;
A
#
# COMPACT_ATOMS: atom_id res chain seq x y z
N PRO A 1 -20.15 6.59 -25.97
CA PRO A 1 -19.00 6.91 -25.14
C PRO A 1 -19.00 6.02 -23.89
N LEU A 2 -17.85 5.52 -23.50
CA LEU A 2 -17.70 4.54 -22.41
C LEU A 2 -18.29 5.04 -21.09
N GLY A 3 -18.22 6.34 -20.82
CA GLY A 3 -18.78 6.97 -19.64
C GLY A 3 -20.30 6.91 -19.54
N ALA A 4 -20.99 7.00 -20.64
CA ALA A 4 -22.46 6.91 -20.68
C ALA A 4 -22.95 5.47 -20.42
N HIS A 5 -22.22 4.46 -20.89
CA HIS A 5 -22.53 3.07 -20.58
C HIS A 5 -22.29 2.72 -19.11
N LYS A 6 -21.21 3.22 -18.55
CA LYS A 6 -20.90 3.02 -17.11
C LYS A 6 -21.97 3.66 -16.23
N ALA A 7 -22.35 4.89 -16.52
CA ALA A 7 -23.40 5.60 -15.77
C ALA A 7 -24.78 4.92 -15.90
N ALA A 8 -25.11 4.39 -17.09
CA ALA A 8 -26.36 3.68 -17.33
C ALA A 8 -26.42 2.35 -16.55
N ILE A 9 -25.34 1.58 -16.56
CA ILE A 9 -25.24 0.30 -15.82
C ILE A 9 -25.34 0.56 -14.32
N MET A 10 -24.66 1.55 -13.80
CA MET A 10 -24.69 1.90 -12.39
C MET A 10 -26.04 2.42 -11.94
N GLY A 11 -26.67 3.28 -12.73
CA GLY A 11 -28.00 3.83 -12.45
C GLY A 11 -29.13 2.77 -12.48
N VAL A 12 -29.10 1.89 -13.46
CA VAL A 12 -30.12 0.83 -13.63
C VAL A 12 -29.92 -0.29 -12.62
N ALA A 13 -28.69 -0.59 -12.23
CA ALA A 13 -28.40 -1.60 -11.25
C ALA A 13 -28.60 -1.15 -9.78
N GLY A 14 -28.97 0.10 -9.56
CA GLY A 14 -29.09 0.65 -8.20
C GLY A 14 -27.73 0.85 -7.51
N VAL A 15 -26.65 0.81 -8.26
CA VAL A 15 -25.30 1.08 -7.76
C VAL A 15 -25.14 2.58 -7.57
N SER A 16 -24.53 3.00 -6.48
CA SER A 16 -24.21 4.41 -6.21
C SER A 16 -23.48 5.04 -7.38
N THR A 17 -23.83 6.28 -7.72
CA THR A 17 -23.09 7.07 -8.71
C THR A 17 -21.73 7.54 -8.20
N ALA A 18 -21.43 7.35 -6.92
CA ALA A 18 -20.12 7.58 -6.34
C ALA A 18 -19.29 6.28 -6.48
N ASP A 19 -18.36 6.25 -7.42
CA ASP A 19 -17.48 5.11 -7.66
C ASP A 19 -16.53 4.86 -6.47
N VAL A 20 -16.23 5.89 -5.68
CA VAL A 20 -15.33 5.88 -4.53
C VAL A 20 -15.91 6.75 -3.42
N VAL A 21 -15.86 6.24 -2.19
CA VAL A 21 -16.26 6.99 -0.99
C VAL A 21 -15.00 7.31 -0.18
N LEU A 22 -14.77 8.58 0.11
CA LEU A 22 -13.68 9.00 0.98
C LEU A 22 -14.04 8.65 2.42
N LEU A 23 -13.22 7.82 3.07
CA LEU A 23 -13.42 7.39 4.45
C LEU A 23 -12.46 8.05 5.43
N TYR A 24 -11.27 8.41 4.95
CA TYR A 24 -10.20 8.97 5.76
C TYR A 24 -9.33 9.88 4.90
N ASP A 25 -9.03 11.07 5.39
CA ASP A 25 -8.13 12.02 4.76
C ASP A 25 -7.49 12.89 5.85
N THR A 26 -6.16 12.82 5.96
CA THR A 26 -5.43 13.62 6.95
C THR A 26 -3.96 13.74 6.60
N ASP A 27 -3.38 14.87 6.96
CA ASP A 27 -1.94 15.11 6.90
C ASP A 27 -1.28 14.67 8.20
N HIS A 28 -0.17 13.97 8.08
CA HIS A 28 0.67 13.56 9.21
C HIS A 28 2.04 14.23 9.15
N SER A 29 2.49 14.73 10.28
CA SER A 29 3.80 15.36 10.43
C SER A 29 4.48 14.83 11.69
N ASN A 30 5.74 14.44 11.57
CA ASN A 30 6.55 13.88 12.66
C ASN A 30 5.93 12.66 13.36
N ALA A 31 5.14 11.88 12.64
CA ALA A 31 4.52 10.66 13.16
C ALA A 31 5.43 9.45 12.90
N SER A 32 5.62 8.62 13.90
CA SER A 32 6.33 7.34 13.75
C SER A 32 5.45 6.24 13.15
N SER A 33 4.13 6.37 13.28
CA SER A 33 3.12 5.48 12.70
C SER A 33 1.81 6.23 12.49
N VAL A 34 1.01 5.71 11.57
CA VAL A 34 -0.36 6.14 11.32
C VAL A 34 -1.26 4.93 11.48
N GLU A 35 -2.24 5.01 12.37
CA GLU A 35 -3.17 3.93 12.64
C GLU A 35 -4.56 4.31 12.13
N ILE A 36 -5.13 3.46 11.26
CA ILE A 36 -6.51 3.59 10.77
C ILE A 36 -7.34 2.52 11.49
N THR A 37 -8.01 2.93 12.57
CA THR A 37 -8.74 2.04 13.48
C THR A 37 -10.24 2.01 13.25
N SER A 38 -10.74 2.73 12.25
CA SER A 38 -12.16 2.80 11.93
C SER A 38 -12.40 2.94 10.43
N GLY A 39 -13.62 2.68 9.99
CA GLY A 39 -14.03 2.81 8.59
C GLY A 39 -13.80 1.56 7.73
N ILE A 40 -12.94 0.62 8.15
CA ILE A 40 -12.75 -0.67 7.47
C ILE A 40 -13.77 -1.66 8.02
N THR A 41 -14.80 -1.94 7.24
CA THR A 41 -15.96 -2.75 7.63
C THR A 41 -16.34 -3.74 6.53
N SER A 42 -17.44 -4.48 6.71
CA SER A 42 -18.02 -5.33 5.67
C SER A 42 -18.79 -4.55 4.58
N THR A 43 -18.83 -3.23 4.65
CA THR A 43 -19.59 -2.40 3.70
C THR A 43 -19.03 -2.44 2.29
N TYR A 44 -17.70 -2.46 2.18
CA TYR A 44 -17.00 -2.43 0.89
C TYR A 44 -16.16 -3.69 0.72
N GLY A 45 -16.12 -4.19 -0.53
CA GLY A 45 -15.28 -5.32 -0.91
C GLY A 45 -13.82 -4.94 -1.18
N GLU A 46 -13.53 -3.66 -1.33
CA GLU A 46 -12.19 -3.13 -1.59
C GLU A 46 -11.99 -1.82 -0.83
N TYR A 47 -10.80 -1.69 -0.24
CA TYR A 47 -10.32 -0.47 0.38
C TYR A 47 -9.01 -0.05 -0.28
N ILE A 48 -8.93 1.23 -0.67
CA ILE A 48 -7.77 1.80 -1.37
C ILE A 48 -7.13 2.82 -0.44
N PHE A 49 -5.88 2.59 -0.09
CA PHE A 49 -5.04 3.53 0.65
C PHE A 49 -4.12 4.23 -0.33
N LYS A 50 -4.13 5.55 -0.31
CA LYS A 50 -3.23 6.38 -1.10
C LYS A 50 -2.34 7.17 -0.16
N PHE A 51 -1.06 7.17 -0.43
CA PHE A 51 -0.08 7.98 0.28
C PHE A 51 0.75 8.77 -0.73
N TYR A 52 1.12 9.96 -0.37
CA TYR A 52 1.95 10.83 -1.19
C TYR A 52 2.70 11.83 -0.31
N ASN A 53 3.79 12.37 -0.84
CA ASN A 53 4.69 13.26 -0.12
C ASN A 53 5.21 12.65 1.19
N VAL A 54 5.43 11.33 1.20
CA VAL A 54 6.04 10.68 2.36
C VAL A 54 7.54 10.91 2.29
N ASN A 55 8.04 11.69 3.26
CA ASN A 55 9.46 11.98 3.43
C ASN A 55 9.87 11.56 4.85
N PRO A 56 10.76 10.56 5.01
CA PRO A 56 11.18 10.09 6.31
C PRO A 56 12.19 11.05 6.96
N ALA A 57 12.20 11.09 8.28
CA ALA A 57 13.22 11.84 9.01
C ALA A 57 14.61 11.17 8.98
N THR A 58 14.66 9.89 8.71
CA THR A 58 15.89 9.07 8.67
C THR A 58 16.12 8.57 7.27
N ASP A 59 17.34 8.78 6.78
CA ASP A 59 17.78 8.32 5.47
C ASP A 59 17.80 6.79 5.37
N GLY A 60 17.45 6.26 4.19
CA GLY A 60 17.46 4.82 3.94
C GLY A 60 16.40 4.03 4.69
N THR A 61 15.26 4.63 5.02
CA THR A 61 14.15 3.92 5.67
C THR A 61 13.03 3.54 4.70
N LYS A 62 12.23 2.55 5.09
CA LYS A 62 11.09 2.05 4.34
C LYS A 62 9.78 2.36 5.05
N LEU A 63 8.76 2.73 4.28
CA LEU A 63 7.38 2.73 4.77
C LEU A 63 6.88 1.29 4.80
N ARG A 64 6.20 0.92 5.88
CA ARG A 64 5.65 -0.41 6.08
C ARG A 64 4.17 -0.36 6.38
N VAL A 65 3.46 -1.40 5.99
CA VAL A 65 2.08 -1.65 6.41
C VAL A 65 2.02 -2.91 7.25
N GLN A 66 1.22 -2.87 8.32
CA GLN A 66 0.84 -4.05 9.08
C GLN A 66 -0.66 -3.98 9.37
N PHE A 67 -1.25 -5.13 9.63
CA PHE A 67 -2.68 -5.27 9.82
C PHE A 67 -2.97 -5.81 11.22
N ASN A 68 -4.19 -5.54 11.70
CA ASN A 68 -4.70 -6.06 12.95
C ASN A 68 -6.09 -6.65 12.72
N GLY A 69 -6.32 -7.86 13.22
CA GLY A 69 -7.61 -8.53 13.18
C GLY A 69 -8.62 -7.90 14.13
N ALA A 70 -9.90 -8.04 13.81
CA ALA A 70 -10.96 -7.50 14.67
C ALA A 70 -10.93 -8.17 16.06
N GLY A 71 -10.73 -7.35 17.10
CA GLY A 71 -10.65 -7.81 18.48
C GLY A 71 -9.25 -8.17 18.96
N GLU A 72 -8.24 -8.08 18.09
CA GLU A 72 -6.84 -8.21 18.46
C GLU A 72 -6.25 -6.87 18.91
N SER A 73 -5.15 -6.90 19.67
CA SER A 73 -4.53 -5.70 20.23
C SER A 73 -3.23 -5.30 19.53
N ASP A 74 -2.64 -6.19 18.75
CA ASP A 74 -1.30 -6.03 18.21
C ASP A 74 -1.32 -6.10 16.67
N PHE A 75 -0.63 -5.19 16.01
CA PHE A 75 -0.43 -5.20 14.56
C PHE A 75 0.62 -6.26 14.19
N ASN A 76 0.23 -7.52 14.15
CA ASN A 76 1.12 -8.67 13.97
C ASN A 76 0.51 -9.80 13.14
N GLU A 77 -0.48 -9.50 12.31
CA GLU A 77 -1.10 -10.51 11.46
C GLU A 77 -0.07 -11.18 10.53
N THR A 78 -0.23 -12.48 10.36
CA THR A 78 0.67 -13.27 9.51
C THR A 78 0.48 -12.92 8.04
N ILE A 79 1.56 -12.51 7.39
CA ILE A 79 1.59 -12.10 5.98
C ILE A 79 2.42 -13.09 5.17
N THR A 80 1.93 -13.41 3.97
CA THR A 80 2.73 -14.02 2.89
C THR A 80 2.65 -13.12 1.68
N SER A 81 3.80 -12.73 1.13
CA SER A 81 3.84 -11.72 0.07
C SER A 81 4.96 -11.96 -0.94
N THR A 82 4.97 -11.12 -1.95
CA THR A 82 6.04 -10.96 -2.93
C THR A 82 6.41 -9.49 -3.01
N TYR A 83 7.67 -9.21 -3.30
CA TYR A 83 8.16 -7.85 -3.47
C TYR A 83 9.17 -7.82 -4.62
N PHE A 84 8.97 -6.94 -5.58
CA PHE A 84 9.95 -6.68 -6.64
C PHE A 84 9.96 -5.21 -7.01
N ARG A 85 11.10 -4.76 -7.54
CA ARG A 85 11.30 -3.39 -7.96
C ARG A 85 11.91 -3.29 -9.35
N ALA A 86 11.61 -2.20 -10.04
CA ALA A 86 12.36 -1.71 -11.19
C ALA A 86 13.01 -0.38 -10.80
N TRP A 87 14.29 -0.22 -11.05
CA TRP A 87 15.00 1.00 -10.68
C TRP A 87 15.98 1.44 -11.77
N HIS A 88 16.31 2.73 -11.73
CA HIS A 88 17.19 3.39 -12.69
C HIS A 88 17.95 4.52 -11.99
N TYR A 89 19.28 4.52 -12.11
CA TYR A 89 20.10 5.62 -11.59
C TYR A 89 19.87 6.90 -12.38
N GLU A 90 19.86 8.05 -11.68
CA GLU A 90 19.70 9.36 -12.29
C GLU A 90 20.79 9.70 -13.32
N ASN A 91 21.98 9.16 -13.15
CA ASN A 91 23.11 9.35 -14.05
C ASN A 91 23.18 8.34 -15.23
N ASP A 92 22.12 7.55 -15.43
CA ASP A 92 22.00 6.54 -16.50
C ASP A 92 23.07 5.43 -16.44
N SER A 93 23.68 5.20 -15.28
CA SER A 93 24.75 4.20 -15.15
C SER A 93 24.24 2.77 -15.12
N GLU A 94 23.06 2.55 -14.59
CA GLU A 94 22.46 1.22 -14.45
C GLU A 94 20.94 1.28 -14.32
N ALA A 95 20.26 0.25 -14.80
CA ALA A 95 18.83 0.00 -14.60
C ALA A 95 18.59 -1.50 -14.44
N LEU A 96 17.71 -1.90 -13.53
CA LEU A 96 17.45 -3.29 -13.22
C LEU A 96 16.01 -3.54 -12.80
N ILE A 97 15.50 -4.74 -13.08
CA ILE A 97 14.31 -5.31 -12.44
C ILE A 97 14.77 -6.42 -11.49
N GLN A 98 14.34 -6.37 -10.24
CA GLN A 98 14.86 -7.23 -9.19
C GLN A 98 13.74 -7.70 -8.26
N TYR A 99 13.74 -9.00 -7.91
CA TYR A 99 13.01 -9.54 -6.79
C TYR A 99 13.84 -9.40 -5.51
N LEU A 100 13.21 -8.94 -4.42
CA LEU A 100 13.87 -8.73 -3.13
C LEU A 100 13.20 -9.63 -2.07
N ALA A 101 13.87 -10.73 -1.75
CA ALA A 101 13.38 -11.70 -0.78
C ALA A 101 13.51 -11.23 0.68
N ASP A 102 14.30 -10.20 0.94
CA ASP A 102 14.43 -9.60 2.27
C ASP A 102 13.30 -8.61 2.57
N ASP A 103 12.55 -8.20 1.55
CA ASP A 103 11.47 -7.22 1.63
C ASP A 103 10.08 -7.86 1.51
N ASP A 104 10.01 -9.16 1.21
CA ASP A 104 8.77 -9.94 1.25
C ASP A 104 8.53 -10.57 2.63
N GLN A 105 7.38 -11.21 2.81
CA GLN A 105 7.02 -11.93 4.01
C GLN A 105 6.74 -13.40 3.68
N ALA A 106 7.41 -14.31 4.37
CA ALA A 106 7.18 -15.76 4.26
C ALA A 106 6.48 -16.28 5.53
N GLN A 107 5.18 -16.03 5.66
CA GLN A 107 4.39 -16.24 6.88
C GLN A 107 4.97 -15.46 8.08
N GLY A 108 5.41 -14.24 7.80
CA GLY A 108 5.96 -13.34 8.80
C GLY A 108 4.91 -12.49 9.50
N THR A 109 5.22 -12.02 10.70
CA THR A 109 4.40 -11.09 11.49
C THR A 109 4.97 -9.68 11.51
N ALA A 110 6.07 -9.44 10.81
CA ALA A 110 6.61 -8.10 10.59
C ALA A 110 5.77 -7.31 9.58
N GLY A 111 5.91 -6.00 9.58
CA GLY A 111 5.27 -5.16 8.58
C GLY A 111 5.80 -5.45 7.17
N GLN A 112 4.90 -5.44 6.19
CA GLN A 112 5.25 -5.54 4.78
C GLN A 112 5.86 -4.22 4.31
N ASP A 113 7.05 -4.27 3.73
CA ASP A 113 7.64 -3.12 3.06
C ASP A 113 6.81 -2.72 1.83
N ILE A 114 6.44 -1.45 1.74
CA ILE A 114 5.64 -0.90 0.64
C ILE A 114 6.36 0.20 -0.13
N THR A 115 7.54 0.59 0.32
CA THR A 115 8.50 1.44 -0.41
C THR A 115 9.88 0.81 -0.37
N ASP A 116 10.77 1.28 -1.21
CA ASP A 116 12.20 1.03 -1.13
C ASP A 116 12.86 1.97 -0.10
N ASP A 117 14.18 1.90 0.05
CA ASP A 117 14.98 2.76 0.93
C ASP A 117 14.85 4.23 0.50
N GLN A 118 14.01 4.99 1.22
CA GLN A 118 13.70 6.38 0.91
C GLN A 118 14.82 7.31 1.35
N GLY A 119 15.16 8.29 0.52
CA GLY A 119 15.97 9.42 0.91
C GLY A 119 15.26 10.34 1.90
N ASN A 120 16.03 11.10 2.69
CA ASN A 120 15.50 12.12 3.58
C ASN A 120 15.80 13.55 3.09
N ASP A 121 16.15 13.71 1.83
CA ASP A 121 16.36 15.02 1.22
C ASP A 121 15.08 15.85 1.28
N ALA A 122 15.23 17.18 1.36
CA ALA A 122 14.10 18.08 1.61
C ALA A 122 13.03 18.07 0.49
N ASP A 123 13.39 17.65 -0.70
CA ASP A 123 12.54 17.53 -1.89
C ASP A 123 12.28 16.07 -2.29
N GLY A 124 12.96 15.11 -1.65
CA GLY A 124 12.75 13.68 -1.86
C GLY A 124 11.45 13.18 -1.21
N CYS A 125 10.70 12.33 -1.89
CA CYS A 125 9.51 11.73 -1.31
C CYS A 125 9.11 10.44 -2.01
N SER A 126 8.17 9.74 -1.40
CA SER A 126 7.47 8.62 -2.03
C SER A 126 5.97 8.86 -2.15
N ALA A 127 5.37 8.15 -3.10
CA ALA A 127 3.93 8.11 -3.30
C ALA A 127 3.51 6.71 -3.76
N GLY A 128 2.27 6.32 -3.43
CA GLY A 128 1.79 5.01 -3.85
C GLY A 128 0.35 4.71 -3.48
N THR A 129 -0.02 3.48 -3.77
CA THR A 129 -1.33 2.93 -3.43
C THR A 129 -1.20 1.52 -2.87
N LEU A 130 -2.09 1.19 -1.95
CA LEU A 130 -2.33 -0.16 -1.44
C LEU A 130 -3.82 -0.47 -1.61
N HIS A 131 -4.13 -1.63 -2.15
CA HIS A 131 -5.48 -2.18 -2.29
C HIS A 131 -5.63 -3.36 -1.35
N LEU A 132 -6.65 -3.33 -0.50
CA LEU A 132 -7.01 -4.40 0.43
C LEU A 132 -8.40 -4.93 0.06
N PHE A 133 -8.50 -6.24 -0.14
CA PHE A 133 -9.73 -6.89 -0.60
C PHE A 133 -10.41 -7.66 0.51
N ASN A 134 -11.72 -7.45 0.59
CA ASN A 134 -12.65 -8.19 1.43
C ASN A 134 -12.14 -8.41 2.87
N PRO A 135 -11.73 -7.34 3.59
CA PRO A 135 -11.07 -7.46 4.89
C PRO A 135 -11.94 -8.11 5.98
N SER A 136 -13.26 -8.08 5.80
CA SER A 136 -14.22 -8.67 6.74
C SER A 136 -14.56 -10.14 6.45
N SER A 137 -13.87 -10.80 5.50
CA SER A 137 -14.10 -12.21 5.23
C SER A 137 -13.74 -13.07 6.45
N THR A 138 -14.64 -13.95 6.85
CA THR A 138 -14.39 -14.99 7.86
C THR A 138 -14.12 -16.35 7.24
N THR A 139 -13.98 -16.40 5.90
CA THR A 139 -13.79 -17.67 5.15
C THR A 139 -12.48 -17.66 4.40
N TYR A 140 -12.10 -16.53 3.82
CA TYR A 140 -10.94 -16.41 2.94
C TYR A 140 -9.89 -15.47 3.51
N VAL A 141 -8.63 -15.72 3.20
CA VAL A 141 -7.52 -14.79 3.45
C VAL A 141 -7.79 -13.45 2.79
N LYS A 142 -7.24 -12.38 3.33
CA LYS A 142 -7.41 -11.02 2.82
C LYS A 142 -6.25 -10.70 1.89
N HIS A 143 -6.52 -10.66 0.58
CA HIS A 143 -5.52 -10.28 -0.40
C HIS A 143 -5.28 -8.79 -0.38
N PHE A 144 -4.03 -8.43 -0.65
CA PHE A 144 -3.65 -7.06 -0.93
C PHE A 144 -2.64 -7.01 -2.08
N TYR A 145 -2.59 -5.90 -2.75
CA TYR A 145 -1.48 -5.53 -3.62
C TYR A 145 -1.27 -4.02 -3.61
N GLY A 146 -0.11 -3.60 -4.05
CA GLY A 146 0.17 -2.19 -4.16
C GLY A 146 1.36 -1.89 -5.05
N TYR A 147 1.56 -0.61 -5.19
CA TYR A 147 2.58 -0.03 -6.03
C TYR A 147 3.02 1.30 -5.44
N SER A 148 4.32 1.58 -5.47
CA SER A 148 4.88 2.86 -5.07
C SER A 148 5.97 3.34 -6.01
N VAL A 149 6.20 4.64 -6.00
CA VAL A 149 7.34 5.33 -6.60
C VAL A 149 8.13 5.99 -5.50
N VAL A 150 9.43 5.85 -5.54
CA VAL A 150 10.31 6.27 -4.45
C VAL A 150 11.54 6.97 -5.00
N ASP A 151 11.83 8.14 -4.46
CA ASP A 151 13.14 8.75 -4.55
C ASP A 151 14.01 8.18 -3.43
N THR A 152 15.12 7.57 -3.80
CA THR A 152 15.92 6.78 -2.85
C THR A 152 17.13 7.53 -2.32
N ALA A 153 17.60 7.09 -1.14
CA ALA A 153 18.83 7.58 -0.53
C ALA A 153 20.10 7.42 -1.40
N SER A 154 20.04 6.65 -2.48
CA SER A 154 21.18 6.30 -3.33
C SER A 154 21.11 6.90 -4.74
N ALA A 155 20.37 7.98 -4.94
CA ALA A 155 20.23 8.71 -6.19
C ALA A 155 19.76 7.83 -7.37
N TYR A 156 18.77 6.98 -7.13
CA TYR A 156 18.02 6.27 -8.16
C TYR A 156 16.53 6.35 -7.89
N GLN A 157 15.77 6.42 -8.96
CA GLN A 157 14.32 6.32 -8.91
C GLN A 157 13.92 4.84 -8.93
N THR A 158 13.00 4.44 -8.05
CA THR A 158 12.49 3.08 -8.03
C THR A 158 10.98 3.01 -8.10
N ASN A 159 10.48 1.99 -8.80
CA ASN A 159 9.10 1.54 -8.78
C ASN A 159 9.04 0.22 -8.02
N VAL A 160 8.23 0.18 -6.99
CA VAL A 160 8.00 -1.00 -6.17
C VAL A 160 6.64 -1.60 -6.49
N HIS A 161 6.59 -2.92 -6.62
CA HIS A 161 5.37 -3.70 -6.68
C HIS A 161 5.37 -4.74 -5.57
N PHE A 162 4.33 -4.75 -4.78
CA PHE A 162 4.15 -5.72 -3.70
C PHE A 162 2.73 -6.30 -3.73
N ALA A 163 2.61 -7.56 -3.39
CA ALA A 163 1.32 -8.24 -3.33
C ALA A 163 1.38 -9.39 -2.33
N GLY A 164 0.26 -9.71 -1.71
CA GLY A 164 0.23 -10.79 -0.75
C GLY A 164 -1.16 -11.05 -0.18
N TYR A 165 -1.15 -11.77 0.92
CA TYR A 165 -2.36 -11.99 1.71
C TYR A 165 -2.04 -11.99 3.21
N ILE A 166 -3.04 -11.63 3.98
CA ILE A 166 -3.08 -11.74 5.44
C ILE A 166 -3.76 -13.07 5.76
N ASN A 167 -3.06 -13.93 6.50
CA ASN A 167 -3.53 -15.27 6.85
C ASN A 167 -4.39 -15.26 8.12
N THR A 168 -5.46 -14.48 8.10
CA THR A 168 -6.48 -14.45 9.16
C THR A 168 -7.87 -14.57 8.55
N THR A 169 -8.81 -15.14 9.26
CA THR A 169 -10.20 -15.35 8.81
C THR A 169 -11.19 -14.77 9.80
#